data_ea4b71acd05e549d432982ebbbabec23
#
_entry.id   ea4b71acd05e549d432982ebbbabec23
#
_cell.length_a   1.000
_cell.length_b   1.000
_cell.length_c   1.000
_cell.angle_alpha   90.00
_cell.angle_beta   90.00
_cell.angle_gamma   90.00
#
_symmetry.space_group_name_H-M   'P 1'
#
loop_
_entity.id
_entity.type
_entity.pdbx_description
1 polymer ?
#
loop_
_entity_poly.entity_id
_entity_poly.type
_entity_poly.pdbx_seq_one_letter_code
_entity_poly.pdbx_strand_id
1 'polypeptide(L)'
;MFRLTATECKMRKITLSRYLIEQQHQGTISGDLRLLITLVSRAVHAISVAVGKGALAGVLGEAGSDNVQGEAQKKLDVIANEILLEANEWGGHLAAMASEEMDDPHVIPNRYPRGEYLLMFDPLDGSSNIDVNISVGTIF
;
A
#
# COMPACT_ATOMS: atom_id res chain seq x y z
N MET A 1 37.44 -21.58 -3.60
CA MET A 1 36.86 -21.29 -4.94
C MET A 1 35.54 -22.04 -5.02
N PHE A 2 34.46 -21.41 -4.56
CA PHE A 2 33.08 -21.98 -4.59
C PHE A 2 32.53 -21.86 -6.00
N ARG A 3 32.35 -22.96 -6.70
CA ARG A 3 31.57 -23.01 -7.94
C ARG A 3 30.10 -23.05 -7.57
N LEU A 4 29.40 -21.95 -7.78
CA LEU A 4 27.95 -21.93 -7.84
C LEU A 4 27.51 -22.72 -9.09
N THR A 5 26.82 -23.81 -8.87
CA THR A 5 26.26 -24.64 -9.95
C THR A 5 25.01 -23.94 -10.51
N ALA A 6 24.85 -23.95 -11.82
CA ALA A 6 23.77 -23.30 -12.58
C ALA A 6 22.34 -23.80 -12.23
N THR A 7 22.20 -24.66 -11.23
CA THR A 7 20.92 -25.30 -10.85
C THR A 7 20.17 -24.54 -9.75
N GLU A 8 20.77 -23.51 -9.12
CA GLU A 8 20.16 -22.82 -7.97
C GLU A 8 19.41 -21.54 -8.29
N CYS A 9 19.39 -21.08 -9.54
CA CYS A 9 18.70 -19.86 -9.93
C CYS A 9 17.34 -20.13 -10.61
N LYS A 10 16.58 -21.13 -10.15
CA LYS A 10 15.16 -21.21 -10.44
C LYS A 10 14.43 -20.36 -9.41
N MET A 11 14.31 -19.05 -9.65
CA MET A 11 13.46 -18.18 -8.83
C MET A 11 12.08 -18.84 -8.72
N ARG A 12 11.83 -19.49 -7.60
CA ARG A 12 10.49 -20.01 -7.28
C ARG A 12 9.57 -18.79 -7.24
N LYS A 13 8.70 -18.67 -8.24
CA LYS A 13 7.61 -17.70 -8.20
C LYS A 13 6.68 -18.12 -7.07
N ILE A 14 6.85 -17.51 -5.91
CA ILE A 14 5.97 -17.69 -4.76
C ILE A 14 5.10 -16.47 -4.59
N THR A 15 3.89 -16.64 -4.09
CA THR A 15 3.02 -15.52 -3.73
C THR A 15 3.51 -14.87 -2.44
N LEU A 16 3.20 -13.58 -2.24
CA LEU A 16 3.47 -12.89 -0.98
C LEU A 16 2.89 -13.66 0.22
N SER A 17 1.66 -14.13 0.11
CA SER A 17 1.00 -14.89 1.18
C SER A 17 1.79 -16.15 1.56
N ARG A 18 2.28 -16.90 0.57
CA ARG A 18 3.11 -18.09 0.83
C ARG A 18 4.43 -17.71 1.50
N TYR A 19 5.10 -16.69 1.00
CA TYR A 19 6.34 -16.20 1.59
C TYR A 19 6.16 -15.83 3.07
N LEU A 20 5.13 -15.04 3.38
CA LEU A 20 4.84 -14.59 4.74
C LEU A 20 4.51 -15.78 5.69
N ILE A 21 3.79 -16.78 5.21
CA ILE A 21 3.52 -18.01 5.98
C ILE A 21 4.81 -18.77 6.25
N GLU A 22 5.67 -18.94 5.25
CA GLU A 22 6.98 -19.59 5.43
C GLU A 22 7.85 -18.83 6.43
N GLN A 23 7.87 -17.48 6.39
CA GLN A 23 8.62 -16.66 7.36
C GLN A 23 8.06 -16.78 8.78
N GLN A 24 6.75 -16.83 8.93
CA GLN A 24 6.12 -17.05 10.24
C GLN A 24 6.46 -18.43 10.81
N HIS A 25 6.43 -19.50 10.00
CA HIS A 25 6.81 -20.84 10.43
C HIS A 25 8.29 -20.94 10.85
N GLN A 26 9.15 -20.13 10.23
CA GLN A 26 10.57 -20.02 10.58
C GLN A 26 10.82 -19.17 11.84
N GLY A 27 9.78 -18.52 12.38
CA GLY A 27 9.89 -17.62 13.52
C GLY A 27 10.54 -16.26 13.21
N THR A 28 10.71 -15.92 11.94
CA THR A 28 11.31 -14.64 11.50
C THR A 28 10.36 -13.45 11.72
N ILE A 29 9.06 -13.69 11.55
CA ILE A 29 8.01 -12.69 11.78
C ILE A 29 6.92 -13.24 12.69
N SER A 30 6.24 -12.34 13.41
CA SER A 30 5.07 -12.67 14.23
C SER A 30 3.85 -12.95 13.36
N GLY A 31 2.82 -13.61 13.95
CA GLY A 31 1.51 -13.77 13.32
C GLY A 31 0.85 -12.42 13.03
N ASP A 32 0.99 -11.47 13.95
CA ASP A 32 0.42 -10.13 13.83
C ASP A 32 1.07 -9.33 12.70
N LEU A 33 2.41 -9.38 12.59
CA LEU A 33 3.11 -8.73 11.48
C LEU A 33 2.71 -9.36 10.14
N ARG A 34 2.57 -10.68 10.06
CA ARG A 34 2.08 -11.35 8.87
C ARG A 34 0.69 -10.87 8.46
N LEU A 35 -0.23 -10.76 9.43
CA LEU A 35 -1.59 -10.28 9.18
C LEU A 35 -1.58 -8.80 8.75
N LEU A 36 -0.82 -7.95 9.41
CA LEU A 36 -0.67 -6.55 9.06
C LEU A 36 -0.19 -6.38 7.61
N ILE A 37 0.91 -7.05 7.21
CA ILE A 37 1.42 -6.98 5.83
C ILE A 37 0.37 -7.51 4.83
N THR A 38 -0.42 -8.51 5.22
CA THR A 38 -1.50 -9.02 4.37
C THR A 38 -2.60 -7.96 4.17
N LEU A 39 -3.00 -7.24 5.22
CA LEU A 39 -4.00 -6.16 5.13
C LEU A 39 -3.48 -5.01 4.27
N VAL A 40 -2.25 -4.56 4.49
CA VAL A 40 -1.61 -3.53 3.67
C VAL A 40 -1.56 -3.95 2.19
N SER A 41 -1.18 -5.19 1.89
CA SER A 41 -1.12 -5.65 0.50
C SER A 41 -2.49 -5.66 -0.20
N ARG A 42 -3.57 -5.90 0.55
CA ARG A 42 -4.95 -5.82 0.02
C ARG A 42 -5.37 -4.39 -0.23
N ALA A 43 -4.99 -3.46 0.67
CA ALA A 43 -5.23 -2.03 0.47
C ALA A 43 -4.49 -1.51 -0.78
N VAL A 44 -3.21 -1.87 -0.94
CA VAL A 44 -2.42 -1.53 -2.14
C VAL A 44 -3.07 -2.05 -3.42
N HIS A 45 -3.62 -3.27 -3.39
CA HIS A 45 -4.37 -3.80 -4.53
C HIS A 45 -5.63 -2.97 -4.83
N ALA A 46 -6.38 -2.56 -3.79
CA ALA A 46 -7.56 -1.71 -3.96
C ALA A 46 -7.19 -0.32 -4.52
N ILE A 47 -6.08 0.27 -4.05
CA ILE A 47 -5.54 1.52 -4.61
C ILE A 47 -5.19 1.35 -6.10
N SER A 48 -4.48 0.28 -6.46
CA SER A 48 -4.15 -0.02 -7.86
C SER A 48 -5.39 -0.10 -8.75
N VAL A 49 -6.47 -0.71 -8.25
CA VAL A 49 -7.76 -0.77 -8.97
C VAL A 49 -8.41 0.60 -9.07
N ALA A 50 -8.35 1.42 -8.01
CA ALA A 50 -8.91 2.77 -8.00
C ALA A 50 -8.18 3.68 -9.00
N VAL A 51 -6.85 3.66 -9.01
CA VAL A 51 -6.00 4.39 -9.97
C VAL A 51 -6.32 3.97 -11.40
N GLY A 52 -6.37 2.65 -11.67
CA GLY A 52 -6.69 2.13 -13.00
C GLY A 52 -8.10 2.52 -13.48
N LYS A 53 -9.08 2.57 -12.59
CA LYS A 53 -10.44 3.04 -12.91
C LYS A 53 -10.48 4.54 -13.10
N GLY A 54 -9.75 5.32 -12.29
CA GLY A 54 -9.66 6.76 -12.41
C GLY A 54 -9.15 7.19 -13.78
N ALA A 55 -8.09 6.53 -14.27
CA ALA A 55 -7.55 6.76 -15.61
C ALA A 55 -8.57 6.44 -16.73
N LEU A 56 -9.39 5.37 -16.56
CA LEU A 56 -10.39 4.94 -17.55
C LEU A 56 -11.69 5.73 -17.46
N ALA A 57 -12.09 6.21 -16.27
CA ALA A 57 -13.37 6.89 -16.05
C ALA A 57 -13.31 8.41 -16.33
N GLY A 58 -12.18 8.94 -16.85
CA GLY A 58 -12.01 10.37 -17.10
C GLY A 58 -12.05 11.22 -15.82
N VAL A 59 -11.77 10.60 -14.66
CA VAL A 59 -11.52 11.35 -13.41
C VAL A 59 -10.22 12.17 -13.54
N LEU A 60 -9.33 11.73 -14.42
CA LEU A 60 -8.25 12.49 -15.02
C LEU A 60 -8.89 13.28 -16.17
N GLY A 61 -9.33 14.51 -15.90
CA GLY A 61 -10.16 15.34 -16.73
C GLY A 61 -9.90 15.29 -18.24
N GLU A 62 -10.90 15.70 -19.02
CA GLU A 62 -10.75 15.97 -20.45
C GLU A 62 -9.51 16.88 -20.65
N ALA A 63 -8.61 16.42 -21.55
CA ALA A 63 -7.40 17.11 -21.88
C ALA A 63 -7.67 18.59 -22.20
N GLY A 64 -7.19 19.51 -21.37
CA GLY A 64 -7.28 20.90 -21.71
C GLY A 64 -7.12 21.96 -20.61
N SER A 65 -7.13 21.62 -19.32
CA SER A 65 -6.81 22.60 -18.29
C SER A 65 -5.97 22.02 -17.16
N ASP A 66 -4.84 22.65 -16.86
CA ASP A 66 -3.93 22.27 -15.76
C ASP A 66 -4.64 22.15 -14.40
N ASN A 67 -5.71 22.91 -14.17
CA ASN A 67 -6.49 22.91 -12.95
C ASN A 67 -7.28 21.58 -12.76
N VAL A 68 -7.80 20.99 -13.83
CA VAL A 68 -8.59 19.74 -13.74
C VAL A 68 -7.70 18.54 -13.45
N GLN A 69 -6.48 18.51 -13.97
CA GLN A 69 -5.51 17.45 -13.72
C GLN A 69 -5.02 17.46 -12.27
N GLY A 70 -4.64 18.61 -11.73
CA GLY A 70 -4.23 18.75 -10.33
C GLY A 70 -5.33 18.39 -9.33
N GLU A 71 -6.60 18.71 -9.63
CA GLU A 71 -7.75 18.32 -8.80
C GLU A 71 -7.99 16.80 -8.84
N ALA A 72 -7.81 16.16 -9.97
CA ALA A 72 -7.97 14.70 -10.11
C ALA A 72 -6.87 13.92 -9.38
N GLN A 73 -5.61 14.35 -9.47
CA GLN A 73 -4.50 13.79 -8.71
C GLN A 73 -4.76 13.88 -7.21
N LYS A 74 -5.05 15.07 -6.70
CA LYS A 74 -5.37 15.31 -5.29
C LYS A 74 -6.53 14.43 -4.81
N LYS A 75 -7.52 14.17 -5.65
CA LYS A 75 -8.63 13.27 -5.32
C LYS A 75 -8.19 11.82 -5.20
N LEU A 76 -7.26 11.36 -6.04
CA LEU A 76 -6.72 9.99 -5.96
C LEU A 76 -5.83 9.81 -4.72
N ASP A 77 -5.04 10.82 -4.35
CA ASP A 77 -4.24 10.81 -3.12
C ASP A 77 -5.15 10.67 -1.90
N VAL A 78 -6.23 11.45 -1.83
CA VAL A 78 -7.24 11.33 -0.75
C VAL A 78 -7.86 9.94 -0.70
N ILE A 79 -8.30 9.41 -1.85
CA ILE A 79 -8.92 8.07 -1.92
C ILE A 79 -7.92 6.99 -1.52
N ALA A 80 -6.67 7.07 -1.96
CA ALA A 80 -5.63 6.11 -1.62
C ALA A 80 -5.31 6.13 -0.11
N ASN A 81 -5.27 7.32 0.49
CA ASN A 81 -5.09 7.51 1.92
C ASN A 81 -6.26 6.89 2.72
N GLU A 82 -7.49 7.19 2.36
CA GLU A 82 -8.68 6.62 3.00
C GLU A 82 -8.68 5.09 2.92
N ILE A 83 -8.37 4.50 1.77
CA ILE A 83 -8.28 3.04 1.59
C ILE A 83 -7.29 2.42 2.57
N LEU A 84 -6.09 3.00 2.74
CA LEU A 84 -5.08 2.48 3.68
C LEU A 84 -5.51 2.62 5.14
N LEU A 85 -6.08 3.76 5.53
CA LEU A 85 -6.58 3.98 6.88
C LEU A 85 -7.69 2.98 7.22
N GLU A 86 -8.74 2.93 6.41
CA GLU A 86 -9.90 2.06 6.64
C GLU A 86 -9.55 0.58 6.63
N ALA A 87 -8.63 0.15 5.76
CA ALA A 87 -8.24 -1.25 5.68
C ALA A 87 -7.47 -1.73 6.91
N ASN A 88 -6.77 -0.84 7.62
CA ASN A 88 -5.83 -1.23 8.67
C ASN A 88 -6.26 -0.84 10.09
N GLU A 89 -7.16 0.14 10.28
CA GLU A 89 -7.52 0.65 11.61
C GLU A 89 -8.21 -0.37 12.53
N TRP A 90 -8.93 -1.35 11.96
CA TRP A 90 -9.73 -2.32 12.70
C TRP A 90 -9.00 -3.63 13.03
N GLY A 91 -7.84 -3.86 12.41
CA GLY A 91 -7.14 -5.16 12.46
C GLY A 91 -6.56 -5.55 13.82
N GLY A 92 -6.45 -4.61 14.77
CA GLY A 92 -5.90 -4.87 16.11
C GLY A 92 -4.38 -5.00 16.15
N HIS A 93 -3.68 -4.72 15.08
CA HIS A 93 -2.23 -4.85 14.98
C HIS A 93 -1.50 -3.52 15.18
N LEU A 94 -2.18 -2.39 15.02
CA LEU A 94 -1.60 -1.05 15.04
C LEU A 94 -1.88 -0.28 16.31
N ALA A 95 -0.89 0.49 16.77
CA ALA A 95 -1.04 1.53 17.78
C ALA A 95 -1.48 2.86 17.15
N ALA A 96 -0.90 3.20 16.00
CA ALA A 96 -1.21 4.39 15.21
C ALA A 96 -0.76 4.22 13.76
N MET A 97 -1.22 5.13 12.89
CA MET A 97 -0.77 5.27 11.50
C MET A 97 -0.29 6.69 11.24
N ALA A 98 0.69 6.85 10.36
CA ALA A 98 1.15 8.15 9.87
C ALA A 98 1.24 8.10 8.35
N SER A 99 0.58 9.04 7.68
CA SER A 99 0.55 9.17 6.24
C SER A 99 1.27 10.43 5.80
N GLU A 100 1.88 10.40 4.62
CA GLU A 100 2.42 11.60 3.98
C GLU A 100 1.34 12.65 3.69
N GLU A 101 0.10 12.18 3.46
CA GLU A 101 -1.07 13.01 3.15
C GLU A 101 -1.73 13.66 4.40
N MET A 102 -1.14 13.48 5.59
CA MET A 102 -1.74 13.94 6.84
C MET A 102 -0.74 14.69 7.71
N ASP A 103 -1.16 15.82 8.27
CA ASP A 103 -0.33 16.61 9.20
C ASP A 103 -0.12 15.91 10.55
N ASP A 104 -1.14 15.18 11.01
CA ASP A 104 -1.13 14.50 12.31
C ASP A 104 -1.29 12.97 12.17
N PRO A 105 -0.68 12.18 13.07
CA PRO A 105 -0.87 10.74 13.09
C PRO A 105 -2.33 10.35 13.33
N HIS A 106 -2.82 9.37 12.58
CA HIS A 106 -4.12 8.75 12.80
C HIS A 106 -4.05 7.80 13.99
N VAL A 107 -4.67 8.19 15.10
CA VAL A 107 -4.79 7.35 16.28
C VAL A 107 -5.90 6.33 16.08
N ILE A 108 -5.61 5.06 16.35
CA ILE A 108 -6.63 3.99 16.23
C ILE A 108 -7.83 4.32 17.11
N PRO A 109 -9.06 4.37 16.54
CA PRO A 109 -10.27 4.67 17.31
C PRO A 109 -10.48 3.70 18.47
N ASN A 110 -10.98 4.19 19.60
CA ASN A 110 -11.17 3.39 20.82
C ASN A 110 -12.13 2.20 20.66
N ARG A 111 -12.95 2.20 19.59
CA ARG A 111 -13.84 1.08 19.24
C ARG A 111 -13.09 -0.16 18.73
N TYR A 112 -11.82 0.00 18.35
CA TYR A 112 -10.99 -1.08 17.83
C TYR A 112 -9.86 -1.43 18.82
N PRO A 113 -9.42 -2.68 18.87
CA PRO A 113 -8.26 -3.06 19.65
C PRO A 113 -7.00 -2.40 19.08
N ARG A 114 -6.04 -2.10 19.95
CA ARG A 114 -4.73 -1.56 19.57
C ARG A 114 -3.67 -2.64 19.66
N GLY A 115 -2.74 -2.61 18.71
CA GLY A 115 -1.58 -3.47 18.65
C GLY A 115 -0.28 -2.74 18.93
N GLU A 116 0.84 -3.38 18.58
CA GLU A 116 2.19 -2.91 18.93
C GLU A 116 2.88 -2.20 17.75
N TYR A 117 2.34 -2.30 16.52
CA TYR A 117 2.98 -1.76 15.33
C TYR A 117 2.55 -0.32 15.06
N LEU A 118 3.46 0.42 14.43
CA LEU A 118 3.20 1.70 13.79
C LEU A 118 3.29 1.49 12.28
N LEU A 119 2.32 2.00 11.53
CA LEU A 119 2.34 1.98 10.08
C LEU A 119 2.59 3.39 9.57
N MET A 120 3.74 3.61 8.92
CA MET A 120 4.04 4.85 8.20
C MET A 120 3.96 4.55 6.71
N PHE A 121 3.33 5.45 5.93
CA PHE A 121 3.15 5.20 4.50
C PHE A 121 2.98 6.49 3.69
N ASP A 122 3.38 6.38 2.43
CA ASP A 122 2.96 7.23 1.33
C ASP A 122 1.96 6.42 0.50
N PRO A 123 0.68 6.78 0.48
CA PRO A 123 -0.34 5.98 -0.17
C PRO A 123 -0.19 5.90 -1.69
N LEU A 124 0.35 6.97 -2.31
CA LEU A 124 0.44 7.07 -3.77
C LEU A 124 1.68 7.86 -4.22
N ASP A 125 2.88 7.34 -3.87
CA ASP A 125 4.15 7.93 -4.30
C ASP A 125 4.21 8.06 -5.83
N GLY A 126 4.57 9.26 -6.27
CA GLY A 126 4.63 9.60 -7.69
C GLY A 126 3.26 9.88 -8.33
N SER A 127 2.25 10.30 -7.57
CA SER A 127 0.91 10.62 -8.09
C SER A 127 0.92 11.61 -9.27
N SER A 128 1.88 12.54 -9.30
CA SER A 128 2.11 13.45 -10.43
C SER A 128 2.45 12.75 -11.76
N ASN A 129 2.82 11.48 -11.72
CA ASN A 129 3.17 10.68 -12.89
C ASN A 129 1.97 9.96 -13.54
N ILE A 130 0.79 10.01 -12.92
CA ILE A 130 -0.40 9.27 -13.37
C ILE A 130 -0.79 9.68 -14.78
N ASP A 131 -0.77 10.98 -15.07
CA ASP A 131 -1.20 11.53 -16.37
C ASP A 131 -0.25 11.20 -17.52
N VAL A 132 1.01 10.92 -17.20
CA VAL A 132 2.04 10.61 -18.20
C VAL A 132 2.34 9.11 -18.28
N ASN A 133 1.53 8.28 -17.62
CA ASN A 133 1.62 6.82 -17.62
C ASN A 133 3.02 6.31 -17.19
N ILE A 134 3.61 6.97 -16.20
CA ILE A 134 4.84 6.55 -15.53
C ILE A 134 4.45 5.82 -14.23
N SER A 135 5.36 5.01 -13.71
CA SER A 135 5.11 4.21 -12.52
C SER A 135 4.73 5.05 -11.31
N VAL A 136 3.72 4.59 -10.60
CA VAL A 136 3.33 5.05 -9.26
C VAL A 136 3.38 3.87 -8.30
N GLY A 137 3.48 4.12 -7.01
CA GLY A 137 3.59 3.06 -6.02
C GLY A 137 3.04 3.47 -4.66
N THR A 138 2.94 2.51 -3.76
CA THR A 138 2.70 2.73 -2.34
C THR A 138 3.96 2.36 -1.59
N ILE A 139 4.42 3.23 -0.69
CA ILE A 139 5.58 2.99 0.17
C ILE A 139 5.07 2.79 1.60
N PHE A 140 5.60 1.78 2.34
CA PHE A 140 5.26 1.55 3.74
C PHE A 140 6.36 0.79 4.50
#